data_73a1bd4d319123f76d5472cc4330751a
#
_entry.id   73a1bd4d319123f76d5472cc4330751a
#
_cell.length_a   1.000
_cell.length_b   1.000
_cell.length_c   1.000
_cell.angle_alpha   90.00
_cell.angle_beta   90.00
_cell.angle_gamma   90.00
#
_symmetry.space_group_name_H-M   'P 1'
#
loop_
_entity.id
_entity.type
_entity.pdbx_description
1 polymer ?
#
loop_
_entity_poly.entity_id
_entity_poly.type
_entity_poly.pdbx_seq_one_letter_code
_entity_poly.pdbx_strand_id
1 'polypeptide(L)'
;MVDNKDTAEINWAETILLPKTDFPMRANLPDAEPAILKKWEAEDIYHQNRINADGNETFVLHDGPPYANGNLHIGHALNKILKDLIVRSKSMMGYNVSYIPGWDCHGLPIEWKIEEKYREKGIDKDSIPINKFRDECRDFATHWINVQKDEFKRLGVIGDWDNSYTTMKFESEALIAK
;
A
#
# COMPACT_ATOMS: atom_id res chain seq x y z
N MET A 1 -72.88 -9.98 -20.74
CA MET A 1 -71.97 -9.05 -20.06
C MET A 1 -71.24 -9.85 -18.99
N VAL A 2 -69.99 -10.14 -19.20
CA VAL A 2 -69.16 -10.91 -18.23
C VAL A 2 -68.44 -9.89 -17.42
N ASP A 3 -68.72 -9.87 -16.11
CA ASP A 3 -68.07 -9.01 -15.14
C ASP A 3 -66.57 -9.29 -15.15
N ASN A 4 -65.82 -8.27 -15.52
CA ASN A 4 -64.37 -8.26 -15.44
C ASN A 4 -64.05 -8.04 -13.95
N LYS A 5 -63.86 -9.14 -13.19
CA LYS A 5 -63.35 -9.07 -11.81
C LYS A 5 -61.96 -8.46 -11.84
N ASP A 6 -61.80 -7.34 -11.19
CA ASP A 6 -60.51 -6.71 -10.82
C ASP A 6 -59.62 -7.79 -10.22
N THR A 7 -58.69 -8.31 -11.02
CA THR A 7 -57.56 -9.07 -10.51
C THR A 7 -56.56 -8.05 -9.96
N ALA A 8 -56.70 -7.76 -8.69
CA ALA A 8 -55.68 -6.95 -8.02
C ALA A 8 -54.30 -7.56 -8.30
N GLU A 9 -53.47 -6.80 -8.94
CA GLU A 9 -52.10 -7.22 -9.28
C GLU A 9 -51.34 -7.51 -7.98
N ILE A 10 -51.01 -8.77 -7.75
CA ILE A 10 -50.31 -9.18 -6.53
C ILE A 10 -48.90 -8.57 -6.54
N ASN A 11 -48.61 -7.70 -5.58
CA ASN A 11 -47.25 -7.21 -5.39
C ASN A 11 -46.38 -8.31 -4.73
N TRP A 12 -45.73 -9.08 -5.58
CA TRP A 12 -44.88 -10.18 -5.12
C TRP A 12 -43.74 -9.74 -4.22
N ALA A 13 -43.28 -8.48 -4.28
CA ALA A 13 -42.27 -7.94 -3.40
C ALA A 13 -42.72 -7.90 -1.93
N GLU A 14 -44.01 -7.78 -1.67
CA GLU A 14 -44.58 -7.77 -0.31
C GLU A 14 -44.73 -9.18 0.29
N THR A 15 -44.65 -10.23 -0.54
CA THR A 15 -44.74 -11.60 -0.09
C THR A 15 -43.35 -12.15 0.35
N ILE A 16 -42.27 -11.44 0.07
CA ILE A 16 -40.91 -11.87 0.41
C ILE A 16 -40.61 -11.47 1.84
N LEU A 17 -40.40 -12.45 2.71
CA LEU A 17 -40.01 -12.24 4.12
C LEU A 17 -38.51 -12.10 4.26
N LEU A 18 -37.94 -11.04 3.71
CA LEU A 18 -36.55 -10.70 3.91
C LEU A 18 -36.35 -9.95 5.24
N PRO A 19 -35.26 -10.20 5.98
CA PRO A 19 -34.95 -9.44 7.18
C PRO A 19 -34.70 -7.97 6.81
N LYS A 20 -35.30 -7.06 7.58
CA LYS A 20 -35.00 -5.63 7.47
C LYS A 20 -33.67 -5.37 8.14
N THR A 21 -32.74 -4.77 7.41
CA THR A 21 -31.39 -4.45 7.91
C THR A 21 -30.90 -3.15 7.29
N ASP A 22 -30.16 -2.38 8.08
CA ASP A 22 -29.45 -1.18 7.61
C ASP A 22 -28.13 -1.54 6.89
N PHE A 23 -27.79 -2.83 6.82
CA PHE A 23 -26.62 -3.29 6.09
C PHE A 23 -26.82 -3.03 4.58
N PRO A 24 -25.91 -2.29 3.93
CA PRO A 24 -26.08 -1.91 2.53
C PRO A 24 -26.02 -3.14 1.61
N MET A 25 -26.96 -3.25 0.68
CA MET A 25 -27.01 -4.32 -0.32
C MET A 25 -25.86 -4.27 -1.33
N ARG A 26 -25.22 -3.11 -1.48
CA ARG A 26 -24.06 -2.90 -2.35
C ARG A 26 -22.89 -2.46 -1.50
N ALA A 27 -21.74 -3.09 -1.70
CA ALA A 27 -20.51 -2.76 -0.97
C ALA A 27 -20.00 -1.35 -1.27
N ASN A 28 -20.24 -0.83 -2.49
CA ASN A 28 -19.76 0.49 -2.95
C ASN A 28 -18.29 0.75 -2.59
N LEU A 29 -17.42 -0.22 -2.87
CA LEU A 29 -16.01 -0.24 -2.42
C LEU A 29 -15.21 1.03 -2.80
N PRO A 30 -15.41 1.64 -3.99
CA PRO A 30 -14.67 2.85 -4.33
C PRO A 30 -14.83 4.00 -3.33
N ASP A 31 -15.98 4.10 -2.66
CA ASP A 31 -16.27 5.13 -1.65
C ASP A 31 -16.06 4.60 -0.23
N ALA A 32 -16.43 3.34 0.02
CA ALA A 32 -16.36 2.74 1.36
C ALA A 32 -14.91 2.50 1.82
N GLU A 33 -14.04 1.99 0.96
CA GLU A 33 -12.65 1.69 1.32
C GLU A 33 -11.85 2.92 1.73
N PRO A 34 -11.87 4.07 1.00
CA PRO A 34 -11.19 5.28 1.45
C PRO A 34 -11.67 5.78 2.82
N ALA A 35 -12.97 5.65 3.11
CA ALA A 35 -13.51 6.03 4.41
C ALA A 35 -12.98 5.13 5.53
N ILE A 36 -12.86 3.81 5.29
CA ILE A 36 -12.28 2.85 6.22
C ILE A 36 -10.81 3.15 6.46
N LEU A 37 -10.04 3.39 5.40
CA LEU A 37 -8.61 3.71 5.51
C LEU A 37 -8.36 4.98 6.32
N LYS A 38 -9.16 6.02 6.07
CA LYS A 38 -9.10 7.26 6.85
C LYS A 38 -9.40 7.03 8.35
N LYS A 39 -10.36 6.15 8.65
CA LYS A 39 -10.65 5.76 10.02
C LYS A 39 -9.47 5.04 10.65
N TRP A 40 -8.87 4.06 9.97
CA TRP A 40 -7.71 3.32 10.47
C TRP A 40 -6.50 4.22 10.72
N GLU A 41 -6.28 5.20 9.87
CA GLU A 41 -5.21 6.18 10.05
C GLU A 41 -5.47 7.08 11.27
N ALA A 42 -6.71 7.57 11.43
CA ALA A 42 -7.10 8.40 12.58
C ALA A 42 -7.04 7.64 13.92
N GLU A 43 -7.30 6.34 13.92
CA GLU A 43 -7.23 5.45 15.07
C GLU A 43 -5.82 4.87 15.29
N ASP A 44 -4.88 5.13 14.39
CA ASP A 44 -3.50 4.62 14.43
C ASP A 44 -3.42 3.09 14.67
N ILE A 45 -4.21 2.35 13.90
CA ILE A 45 -4.44 0.90 14.10
C ILE A 45 -3.13 0.10 14.18
N TYR A 46 -2.13 0.45 13.39
CA TYR A 46 -0.85 -0.28 13.40
C TYR A 46 -0.16 -0.18 14.76
N HIS A 47 0.03 1.04 15.28
CA HIS A 47 0.70 1.23 16.58
C HIS A 47 -0.15 0.76 17.73
N GLN A 48 -1.47 0.91 17.68
CA GLN A 48 -2.36 0.37 18.70
C GLN A 48 -2.26 -1.16 18.80
N ASN A 49 -2.21 -1.87 17.67
CA ASN A 49 -1.98 -3.32 17.67
C ASN A 49 -0.61 -3.69 18.26
N ARG A 50 0.43 -2.90 18.01
CA ARG A 50 1.75 -3.09 18.57
C ARG A 50 1.76 -2.89 20.10
N ILE A 51 1.10 -1.83 20.58
CA ILE A 51 0.95 -1.54 22.01
C ILE A 51 0.18 -2.67 22.71
N ASN A 52 -0.94 -3.11 22.13
CA ASN A 52 -1.77 -4.17 22.70
C ASN A 52 -1.06 -5.54 22.75
N ALA A 53 -0.09 -5.75 21.88
CA ALA A 53 0.70 -6.98 21.82
C ALA A 53 2.07 -6.87 22.53
N ASP A 54 2.29 -5.79 23.29
CA ASP A 54 3.54 -5.63 24.02
C ASP A 54 3.75 -6.76 25.04
N GLY A 55 4.97 -7.26 25.10
CA GLY A 55 5.32 -8.43 25.93
C GLY A 55 4.98 -9.79 25.31
N ASN A 56 4.25 -9.85 24.21
CA ASN A 56 3.99 -11.10 23.50
C ASN A 56 5.17 -11.54 22.62
N GLU A 57 5.14 -12.80 22.19
CA GLU A 57 6.13 -13.35 21.27
C GLU A 57 6.20 -12.51 19.99
N THR A 58 7.42 -12.14 19.60
CA THR A 58 7.64 -11.29 18.42
C THR A 58 7.65 -12.12 17.14
N PHE A 59 6.94 -11.63 16.13
CA PHE A 59 7.00 -12.14 14.76
C PHE A 59 7.46 -11.04 13.82
N VAL A 60 8.55 -11.26 13.09
CA VAL A 60 9.11 -10.32 12.13
C VAL A 60 8.98 -10.88 10.73
N LEU A 61 8.32 -10.14 9.86
CA LEU A 61 8.30 -10.42 8.43
C LEU A 61 9.16 -9.38 7.71
N HIS A 62 10.31 -9.84 7.21
CA HIS A 62 11.20 -8.96 6.44
C HIS A 62 10.60 -8.66 5.07
N ASP A 63 10.62 -7.39 4.68
CA ASP A 63 10.13 -6.98 3.36
C ASP A 63 11.21 -7.18 2.29
N GLY A 64 10.85 -7.78 1.15
CA GLY A 64 11.63 -7.72 -0.08
C GLY A 64 11.33 -6.38 -0.75
N PRO A 65 12.25 -5.41 -0.74
CA PRO A 65 11.96 -4.05 -1.13
C PRO A 65 11.76 -3.93 -2.65
N PRO A 66 10.66 -3.32 -3.12
CA PRO A 66 10.50 -2.99 -4.53
C PRO A 66 11.45 -1.85 -4.94
N TYR A 67 11.74 -1.74 -6.24
CA TYR A 67 12.43 -0.58 -6.78
C TYR A 67 11.55 0.67 -6.73
N ALA A 68 12.14 1.80 -6.34
CA ALA A 68 11.48 3.09 -6.30
C ALA A 68 11.57 3.78 -7.68
N ASN A 69 10.89 3.25 -8.71
CA ASN A 69 11.08 3.70 -10.09
C ASN A 69 9.81 3.79 -10.95
N GLY A 70 8.63 3.69 -10.35
CA GLY A 70 7.34 3.77 -11.07
C GLY A 70 6.16 3.39 -10.20
N ASN A 71 4.96 3.45 -10.76
CA ASN A 71 3.73 3.03 -10.11
C ASN A 71 3.73 1.51 -9.83
N LEU A 72 2.87 1.08 -8.93
CA LEU A 72 2.68 -0.34 -8.65
C LEU A 72 2.12 -1.07 -9.87
N HIS A 73 2.59 -2.27 -10.07
CA HIS A 73 1.97 -3.23 -10.97
C HIS A 73 1.37 -4.40 -10.17
N ILE A 74 0.62 -5.28 -10.82
CA ILE A 74 -0.09 -6.38 -10.17
C ILE A 74 0.84 -7.29 -9.35
N GLY A 75 2.10 -7.45 -9.75
CA GLY A 75 3.08 -8.23 -8.99
C GLY A 75 3.43 -7.60 -7.64
N HIS A 76 3.57 -6.26 -7.59
CA HIS A 76 3.75 -5.53 -6.34
C HIS A 76 2.52 -5.68 -5.44
N ALA A 77 1.32 -5.51 -6.00
CA ALA A 77 0.06 -5.65 -5.26
C ALA A 77 -0.06 -7.06 -4.66
N LEU A 78 0.15 -8.11 -5.48
CA LEU A 78 0.10 -9.50 -5.02
C LEU A 78 1.08 -9.76 -3.88
N ASN A 79 2.34 -9.34 -4.03
CA ASN A 79 3.38 -9.53 -3.03
C ASN A 79 3.03 -8.85 -1.69
N LYS A 80 2.60 -7.59 -1.73
CA LYS A 80 2.27 -6.83 -0.51
C LYS A 80 0.99 -7.32 0.15
N ILE A 81 -0.04 -7.69 -0.62
CA ILE A 81 -1.29 -8.25 -0.07
C ILE A 81 -1.02 -9.58 0.62
N LEU A 82 -0.21 -10.47 0.04
CA LEU A 82 0.14 -11.74 0.68
C LEU A 82 0.91 -11.53 1.98
N LYS A 83 1.83 -10.56 2.02
CA LYS A 83 2.53 -10.19 3.26
C LYS A 83 1.58 -9.60 4.31
N ASP A 84 0.67 -8.72 3.89
CA ASP A 84 -0.34 -8.14 4.79
C ASP A 84 -1.26 -9.21 5.39
N LEU A 85 -1.67 -10.22 4.61
CA LEU A 85 -2.41 -11.36 5.12
C LEU A 85 -1.64 -12.12 6.22
N ILE A 86 -0.34 -12.33 6.04
CA ILE A 86 0.52 -12.98 7.05
C ILE A 86 0.62 -12.08 8.29
N VAL A 87 0.91 -10.80 8.13
CA VAL A 87 1.03 -9.83 9.22
C VAL A 87 -0.26 -9.79 10.05
N ARG A 88 -1.42 -9.65 9.42
CA ARG A 88 -2.72 -9.63 10.09
C ARG A 88 -3.02 -10.96 10.77
N SER A 89 -2.80 -12.07 10.07
CA SER A 89 -3.02 -13.42 10.62
C SER A 89 -2.20 -13.63 11.89
N LYS A 90 -0.92 -13.31 11.88
CA LYS A 90 -0.04 -13.43 13.04
C LYS A 90 -0.44 -12.48 14.18
N SER A 91 -0.81 -11.25 13.86
CA SER A 91 -1.34 -10.31 14.85
C SER A 91 -2.62 -10.84 15.52
N MET A 92 -3.56 -11.39 14.72
CA MET A 92 -4.80 -12.00 15.24
C MET A 92 -4.54 -13.27 16.09
N MET A 93 -3.41 -13.94 15.87
CA MET A 93 -2.96 -15.08 16.70
C MET A 93 -2.28 -14.63 18.00
N GLY A 94 -2.17 -13.32 18.25
CA GLY A 94 -1.60 -12.75 19.46
C GLY A 94 -0.11 -12.43 19.41
N TYR A 95 0.55 -12.56 18.25
CA TYR A 95 1.96 -12.18 18.15
C TYR A 95 2.13 -10.66 18.12
N ASN A 96 3.25 -10.18 18.66
CA ASN A 96 3.71 -8.82 18.46
C ASN A 96 4.40 -8.72 17.09
N VAL A 97 3.65 -8.28 16.08
CA VAL A 97 4.10 -8.28 14.69
C VAL A 97 4.73 -6.95 14.31
N SER A 98 6.00 -6.99 13.89
CA SER A 98 6.69 -5.82 13.33
C SER A 98 6.81 -5.98 11.82
N TYR A 99 6.16 -5.09 11.08
CA TYR A 99 6.30 -5.02 9.63
C TYR A 99 6.78 -3.64 9.20
N ILE A 100 8.01 -3.57 8.72
CA ILE A 100 8.66 -2.35 8.24
C ILE A 100 8.77 -2.45 6.71
N PRO A 101 8.00 -1.66 5.96
CA PRO A 101 8.11 -1.61 4.51
C PRO A 101 9.47 -1.10 4.05
N GLY A 102 9.95 -1.59 2.91
CA GLY A 102 11.24 -1.18 2.37
C GLY A 102 11.19 -0.81 0.90
N TRP A 103 12.23 -0.08 0.44
CA TRP A 103 12.46 0.25 -0.96
C TRP A 103 13.92 0.09 -1.36
N ASP A 104 14.13 -0.47 -2.56
CA ASP A 104 15.42 -0.45 -3.23
C ASP A 104 15.55 0.83 -4.07
N CYS A 105 16.56 1.62 -3.78
CA CYS A 105 16.74 2.97 -4.29
C CYS A 105 17.98 3.13 -5.14
N HIS A 106 18.65 2.04 -5.52
CA HIS A 106 19.92 2.06 -6.23
C HIS A 106 19.86 1.33 -7.57
N GLY A 107 20.94 1.52 -8.34
CA GLY A 107 21.24 0.76 -9.53
C GLY A 107 20.50 1.23 -10.77
N LEU A 108 20.64 0.41 -11.80
CA LEU A 108 20.21 0.68 -13.17
C LEU A 108 18.73 1.15 -13.29
N PRO A 109 17.76 0.59 -12.55
CA PRO A 109 16.37 1.00 -12.70
C PRO A 109 16.11 2.49 -12.40
N ILE A 110 16.96 3.12 -11.58
CA ILE A 110 16.86 4.52 -11.20
C ILE A 110 17.82 5.38 -12.03
N GLU A 111 19.09 4.97 -12.09
CA GLU A 111 20.14 5.71 -12.81
C GLU A 111 19.81 5.84 -14.29
N TRP A 112 19.31 4.77 -14.92
CA TRP A 112 18.89 4.81 -16.31
C TRP A 112 17.81 5.86 -16.59
N LYS A 113 16.84 6.02 -15.67
CA LYS A 113 15.77 6.99 -15.82
C LYS A 113 16.29 8.44 -15.75
N ILE A 114 17.27 8.70 -14.92
CA ILE A 114 17.92 10.00 -14.84
C ILE A 114 18.82 10.25 -16.04
N GLU A 115 19.57 9.23 -16.49
CA GLU A 115 20.35 9.32 -17.71
C GLU A 115 19.47 9.58 -18.94
N GLU A 116 18.35 8.87 -19.11
CA GLU A 116 17.37 9.07 -20.17
C GLU A 116 16.88 10.52 -20.22
N LYS A 117 16.57 11.12 -19.07
CA LYS A 117 16.18 12.51 -18.93
C LYS A 117 17.27 13.51 -19.41
N TYR A 118 18.54 13.19 -19.17
CA TYR A 118 19.67 13.99 -19.69
C TYR A 118 19.85 13.81 -21.19
N ARG A 119 19.74 12.59 -21.68
CA ARG A 119 19.83 12.24 -23.10
C ARG A 119 18.76 12.96 -23.94
N GLU A 120 17.52 13.01 -23.43
CA GLU A 120 16.42 13.75 -24.07
C GLU A 120 16.72 15.25 -24.21
N LYS A 121 17.52 15.80 -23.30
CA LYS A 121 17.98 17.19 -23.33
C LYS A 121 19.26 17.40 -24.17
N GLY A 122 19.80 16.34 -24.79
CA GLY A 122 21.06 16.36 -25.52
C GLY A 122 22.30 16.57 -24.63
N ILE A 123 22.20 16.24 -23.34
CA ILE A 123 23.30 16.41 -22.37
C ILE A 123 23.90 15.03 -22.10
N ASP A 124 25.23 14.93 -22.20
CA ASP A 124 25.96 13.75 -21.80
C ASP A 124 26.03 13.67 -20.26
N LYS A 125 25.62 12.53 -19.69
CA LYS A 125 25.66 12.30 -18.25
C LYS A 125 27.07 12.45 -17.66
N ASP A 126 28.11 12.05 -18.42
CA ASP A 126 29.49 12.12 -17.97
C ASP A 126 30.03 13.56 -17.85
N SER A 127 29.30 14.52 -18.43
CA SER A 127 29.55 15.95 -18.25
C SER A 127 28.97 16.52 -16.94
N ILE A 128 28.12 15.76 -16.24
CA ILE A 128 27.45 16.19 -15.03
C ILE A 128 28.30 15.83 -13.79
N PRO A 129 28.46 16.75 -12.82
CA PRO A 129 29.12 16.41 -11.56
C PRO A 129 28.44 15.21 -10.88
N ILE A 130 29.21 14.21 -10.48
CA ILE A 130 28.69 12.93 -9.95
C ILE A 130 27.73 13.12 -8.77
N ASN A 131 28.03 14.07 -7.87
CA ASN A 131 27.16 14.36 -6.74
C ASN A 131 25.80 14.87 -7.18
N LYS A 132 25.75 15.75 -8.19
CA LYS A 132 24.50 16.26 -8.75
C LYS A 132 23.67 15.13 -9.37
N PHE A 133 24.30 14.23 -10.11
CA PHE A 133 23.62 13.06 -10.68
C PHE A 133 23.05 12.15 -9.58
N ARG A 134 23.82 11.90 -8.52
CA ARG A 134 23.37 11.11 -7.36
C ARG A 134 22.21 11.78 -6.62
N ASP A 135 22.26 13.08 -6.42
CA ASP A 135 21.15 13.82 -5.78
C ASP A 135 19.87 13.71 -6.60
N GLU A 136 19.95 13.84 -7.93
CA GLU A 136 18.78 13.65 -8.81
C GLU A 136 18.24 12.19 -8.76
N CYS A 137 19.10 11.19 -8.62
CA CYS A 137 18.66 9.81 -8.41
C CYS A 137 17.94 9.64 -7.06
N ARG A 138 18.44 10.27 -5.99
CA ARG A 138 17.78 10.26 -4.67
C ARG A 138 16.44 10.96 -4.68
N ASP A 139 16.33 12.11 -5.34
CA ASP A 139 15.09 12.85 -5.50
C ASP A 139 14.06 12.04 -6.28
N PHE A 140 14.49 11.40 -7.36
CA PHE A 140 13.64 10.51 -8.15
C PHE A 140 13.13 9.32 -7.32
N ALA A 141 14.02 8.65 -6.60
CA ALA A 141 13.64 7.53 -5.73
C ALA A 141 12.68 8.00 -4.62
N THR A 142 12.95 9.14 -3.99
CA THR A 142 12.07 9.72 -2.96
C THR A 142 10.68 10.00 -3.48
N HIS A 143 10.56 10.55 -4.69
CA HIS A 143 9.27 10.77 -5.35
C HIS A 143 8.49 9.45 -5.48
N TRP A 144 9.13 8.41 -6.02
CA TRP A 144 8.47 7.13 -6.24
C TRP A 144 8.18 6.35 -4.95
N ILE A 145 9.00 6.49 -3.92
CA ILE A 145 8.69 5.96 -2.58
C ILE A 145 7.35 6.54 -2.09
N ASN A 146 7.17 7.86 -2.19
CA ASN A 146 5.95 8.50 -1.73
C ASN A 146 4.73 8.04 -2.54
N VAL A 147 4.85 7.99 -3.87
CA VAL A 147 3.78 7.49 -4.74
C VAL A 147 3.41 6.05 -4.40
N GLN A 148 4.39 5.15 -4.33
CA GLN A 148 4.15 3.73 -4.03
C GLN A 148 3.62 3.54 -2.60
N LYS A 149 4.09 4.33 -1.62
CA LYS A 149 3.56 4.32 -0.24
C LYS A 149 2.06 4.60 -0.23
N ASP A 150 1.62 5.62 -0.95
CA ASP A 150 0.21 5.97 -1.04
C ASP A 150 -0.60 4.88 -1.75
N GLU A 151 -0.07 4.30 -2.83
CA GLU A 151 -0.69 3.20 -3.56
C GLU A 151 -0.81 1.94 -2.68
N PHE A 152 0.22 1.57 -1.90
CA PHE A 152 0.15 0.45 -0.97
C PHE A 152 -0.84 0.71 0.18
N LYS A 153 -0.83 1.91 0.74
CA LYS A 153 -1.85 2.33 1.73
C LYS A 153 -3.26 2.23 1.15
N ARG A 154 -3.44 2.61 -0.13
CA ARG A 154 -4.73 2.49 -0.81
C ARG A 154 -5.18 1.02 -0.96
N LEU A 155 -4.27 0.06 -1.07
CA LEU A 155 -4.56 -1.37 -1.03
C LEU A 155 -4.91 -1.89 0.38
N GLY A 156 -4.82 -1.04 1.40
CA GLY A 156 -5.12 -1.40 2.78
C GLY A 156 -3.98 -2.09 3.52
N VAL A 157 -2.78 -2.10 2.96
CA VAL A 157 -1.59 -2.70 3.61
C VAL A 157 -1.22 -1.89 4.85
N ILE A 158 -1.07 -2.57 5.99
CA ILE A 158 -0.64 -1.96 7.25
C ILE A 158 0.83 -2.21 7.53
N GLY A 159 1.50 -1.25 8.17
CA GLY A 159 2.94 -1.34 8.51
C GLY A 159 3.47 -0.03 9.06
N ASP A 160 4.73 -0.03 9.47
CA ASP A 160 5.44 1.18 9.92
C ASP A 160 5.91 2.01 8.71
N TRP A 161 4.98 2.76 8.14
CA TRP A 161 5.24 3.55 6.95
C TRP A 161 6.15 4.75 7.20
N ASP A 162 6.24 5.24 8.42
CA ASP A 162 7.02 6.44 8.78
C ASP A 162 8.47 6.10 9.05
N ASN A 163 8.75 4.88 9.54
CA ASN A 163 10.10 4.37 9.74
C ASN A 163 10.53 3.36 8.66
N SER A 164 10.04 3.56 7.44
CA SER A 164 10.36 2.66 6.33
C SER A 164 11.86 2.52 6.09
N TYR A 165 12.26 1.31 5.67
CA TYR A 165 13.63 1.01 5.26
C TYR A 165 13.88 1.46 3.81
N THR A 166 15.00 2.13 3.56
CA THR A 166 15.45 2.45 2.20
C THR A 166 16.93 2.18 2.04
N THR A 167 17.33 1.60 0.91
CA THR A 167 18.75 1.29 0.65
C THR A 167 19.60 2.55 0.48
N MET A 168 18.99 3.71 0.17
CA MET A 168 19.68 4.99 0.02
C MET A 168 19.88 5.76 1.34
N LYS A 169 19.48 5.21 2.50
CA LYS A 169 19.84 5.82 3.78
C LYS A 169 21.34 5.79 3.95
N PHE A 170 21.94 6.89 4.44
CA PHE A 170 23.39 6.98 4.61
C PHE A 170 23.95 5.91 5.55
N GLU A 171 23.17 5.49 6.57
CA GLU A 171 23.55 4.39 7.45
C GLU A 171 23.61 3.06 6.69
N SER A 172 22.68 2.82 5.77
CA SER A 172 22.68 1.61 4.93
C SER A 172 23.88 1.60 3.98
N GLU A 173 24.15 2.72 3.33
CA GLU A 173 25.31 2.88 2.42
C GLU A 173 26.63 2.73 3.18
N ALA A 174 26.73 3.29 4.38
CA ALA A 174 27.92 3.16 5.22
C ALA A 174 28.18 1.71 5.65
N LEU A 175 27.13 0.92 5.91
CA LEU A 175 27.26 -0.50 6.22
C LEU A 175 27.74 -1.32 5.02
N ILE A 176 27.28 -0.97 3.81
CA ILE A 176 27.72 -1.65 2.58
C ILE A 176 29.19 -1.32 2.25
N ALA A 177 29.63 -0.09 2.51
CA ALA A 177 31.00 0.36 2.23
C ALA A 177 32.04 -0.13 3.26
N LYS A 178 31.62 -0.68 4.38
CA LYS A 178 32.46 -1.18 5.47
C LYS A 178 32.88 -2.63 5.28
#